data_e4815e369d1ef179e9085fab9bdb7924
#
_entry.id   e4815e369d1ef179e9085fab9bdb7924
#
_cell.length_a   1.000
_cell.length_b   1.000
_cell.length_c   1.000
_cell.angle_alpha   90.00
_cell.angle_beta   90.00
_cell.angle_gamma   90.00
#
_symmetry.space_group_name_H-M   'P 1'
#
loop_
_entity.id
_entity.type
_entity.pdbx_description
1 polymer ?
#
loop_
_entity_poly.entity_id
_entity_poly.type
_entity_poly.pdbx_seq_one_letter_code
_entity_poly.pdbx_strand_id
1 'polypeptide(L)'
;GFETIIVNCNPETVSTDYDTSDKLYFEPLTLEDVLSIYHKEKPLGVIAQFGGQTPLNLAADLKKYGVNILGTTPETIDMAEDRDLFRAMMDKLNIPMPESGMAVNVEEALEIANKIGYPVMVRPSYVLGGRGMEVVHDDEAMSFYMQQAVGVTPDRPILIDRFLHHATECEADAISDGENVFVPAVM
;
A
#
# COMPACT_ATOMS: atom_id res chain seq x y z
N GLY A 1 27.86 13.17 -8.90
CA GLY A 1 26.42 12.96 -8.75
C GLY A 1 25.96 11.83 -9.63
N PHE A 2 24.74 11.40 -9.49
CA PHE A 2 24.10 10.43 -10.37
C PHE A 2 23.29 11.17 -11.43
N GLU A 3 23.23 10.63 -12.64
CA GLU A 3 22.23 11.03 -13.64
C GLU A 3 20.89 10.39 -13.24
N THR A 4 19.82 11.19 -13.29
CA THR A 4 18.48 10.78 -12.87
C THR A 4 17.58 10.63 -14.09
N ILE A 5 16.81 9.54 -14.13
CA ILE A 5 15.87 9.22 -15.21
C ILE A 5 14.49 8.99 -14.59
N ILE A 6 13.50 9.74 -15.05
CA ILE A 6 12.11 9.53 -14.65
C ILE A 6 11.34 8.91 -15.81
N VAL A 7 10.51 7.91 -15.48
CA VAL A 7 9.50 7.34 -16.37
C VAL A 7 8.14 7.60 -15.78
N ASN A 8 7.30 8.39 -16.42
CA ASN A 8 5.95 8.70 -15.98
C ASN A 8 5.11 9.21 -17.15
N CYS A 9 3.84 8.87 -17.19
CA CYS A 9 2.90 9.32 -18.23
C CYS A 9 1.87 10.35 -17.72
N ASN A 10 1.98 10.81 -16.49
CA ASN A 10 1.09 11.84 -15.95
C ASN A 10 1.67 13.24 -16.18
N PRO A 11 1.02 14.10 -17.01
CA PRO A 11 1.51 15.45 -17.29
C PRO A 11 1.25 16.45 -16.13
N GLU A 12 0.44 16.09 -15.15
CA GLU A 12 0.00 16.97 -14.07
C GLU A 12 0.74 16.69 -12.74
N THR A 13 2.00 16.31 -12.82
CA THR A 13 2.82 16.06 -11.63
C THR A 13 4.20 16.69 -11.75
N VAL A 14 4.73 17.17 -10.64
CA VAL A 14 6.06 17.80 -10.55
C VAL A 14 7.17 16.88 -11.09
N SER A 15 7.03 15.57 -10.98
CA SER A 15 8.01 14.60 -11.49
C SER A 15 8.19 14.64 -13.01
N THR A 16 7.23 15.19 -13.76
CA THR A 16 7.32 15.37 -15.21
C THR A 16 7.69 16.78 -15.63
N ASP A 17 8.00 17.66 -14.71
CA ASP A 17 8.53 18.98 -15.03
C ASP A 17 9.93 18.85 -15.62
N TYR A 18 10.25 19.75 -16.55
CA TYR A 18 11.46 19.67 -17.38
C TYR A 18 12.77 19.78 -16.60
N ASP A 19 12.74 20.26 -15.38
CA ASP A 19 13.89 20.50 -14.51
C ASP A 19 13.99 19.54 -13.32
N THR A 20 13.10 18.53 -13.23
CA THR A 20 13.06 17.58 -12.11
C THR A 20 14.10 16.47 -12.26
N SER A 21 14.38 16.03 -13.50
CA SER A 21 15.35 14.97 -13.79
C SER A 21 16.23 15.31 -14.99
N ASP A 22 17.36 14.62 -15.11
CA ASP A 22 18.26 14.78 -16.27
C ASP A 22 17.64 14.23 -17.55
N LYS A 23 16.79 13.18 -17.43
CA LYS A 23 16.03 12.60 -18.54
C LYS A 23 14.61 12.26 -18.11
N LEU A 24 13.65 12.59 -18.96
CA LEU A 24 12.26 12.22 -18.82
C LEU A 24 11.82 11.31 -19.97
N TYR A 25 11.31 10.13 -19.64
CA TYR A 25 10.57 9.27 -20.54
C TYR A 25 9.07 9.40 -20.24
N PHE A 26 8.36 10.04 -21.15
CA PHE A 26 6.92 10.23 -21.05
C PHE A 26 6.20 9.02 -21.67
N GLU A 27 6.28 7.88 -20.95
CA GLU A 27 5.80 6.58 -21.42
C GLU A 27 4.92 5.91 -20.37
N PRO A 28 4.04 4.99 -20.77
CA PRO A 28 3.24 4.20 -19.84
C PRO A 28 4.11 3.39 -18.87
N LEU A 29 3.62 3.23 -17.64
CA LEU A 29 4.28 2.38 -16.65
C LEU A 29 3.85 0.91 -16.85
N THR A 30 4.21 0.36 -18.01
CA THR A 30 4.09 -1.08 -18.30
C THR A 30 5.43 -1.78 -18.12
N LEU A 31 5.41 -3.10 -17.93
CA LEU A 31 6.63 -3.87 -17.77
C LEU A 31 7.52 -3.76 -19.01
N GLU A 32 6.92 -3.83 -20.20
CA GLU A 32 7.61 -3.81 -21.49
C GLU A 32 8.27 -2.47 -21.74
N ASP A 33 7.59 -1.36 -21.48
CA ASP A 33 8.12 -0.01 -21.68
C ASP A 33 9.26 0.28 -20.72
N VAL A 34 9.09 -0.06 -19.44
CA VAL A 34 10.13 0.12 -18.42
C VAL A 34 11.37 -0.74 -18.74
N LEU A 35 11.20 -2.00 -19.14
CA LEU A 35 12.32 -2.87 -19.56
C LEU A 35 13.03 -2.32 -20.81
N SER A 36 12.29 -1.79 -21.77
CA SER A 36 12.87 -1.18 -22.98
C SER A 36 13.75 0.01 -22.65
N ILE A 37 13.29 0.88 -21.74
CA ILE A 37 14.05 2.02 -21.24
C ILE A 37 15.27 1.54 -20.43
N TYR A 38 15.08 0.57 -19.52
CA TYR A 38 16.17 0.00 -18.72
C TYR A 38 17.30 -0.56 -19.58
N HIS A 39 16.98 -1.33 -20.61
CA HIS A 39 17.98 -1.90 -21.54
C HIS A 39 18.68 -0.84 -22.38
N LYS A 40 17.97 0.24 -22.74
CA LYS A 40 18.53 1.35 -23.51
C LYS A 40 19.48 2.20 -22.66
N GLU A 41 19.05 2.61 -21.49
CA GLU A 41 19.77 3.54 -20.62
C GLU A 41 20.83 2.85 -19.75
N LYS A 42 20.64 1.57 -19.43
CA LYS A 42 21.52 0.76 -18.58
C LYS A 42 21.84 1.46 -17.24
N PRO A 43 20.82 1.90 -16.49
CA PRO A 43 21.03 2.59 -15.24
C PRO A 43 21.62 1.65 -14.17
N LEU A 44 22.11 2.22 -13.08
CA LEU A 44 22.58 1.47 -11.91
C LEU A 44 21.46 0.59 -11.33
N GLY A 45 20.23 1.06 -11.38
CA GLY A 45 19.05 0.35 -10.95
C GLY A 45 17.81 1.24 -11.04
N VAL A 46 16.69 0.72 -10.54
CA VAL A 46 15.37 1.37 -10.57
C VAL A 46 14.84 1.52 -9.15
N ILE A 47 14.35 2.70 -8.82
CA ILE A 47 13.58 2.97 -7.60
C ILE A 47 12.10 2.87 -7.97
N ALA A 48 11.37 1.96 -7.33
CA ALA A 48 9.97 1.68 -7.64
C ALA A 48 8.98 2.27 -6.61
N GLN A 49 9.45 2.69 -5.42
CA GLN A 49 8.55 3.06 -4.33
C GLN A 49 8.01 4.50 -4.35
N PHE A 50 8.53 5.39 -5.20
CA PHE A 50 8.13 6.81 -5.19
C PHE A 50 6.99 7.18 -6.15
N GLY A 51 6.39 6.22 -6.81
CA GLY A 51 5.35 6.47 -7.83
C GLY A 51 3.96 5.91 -7.47
N GLY A 52 3.71 5.60 -6.21
CA GLY A 52 2.46 4.96 -5.77
C GLY A 52 2.37 3.49 -6.18
N GLN A 53 1.16 2.96 -6.24
CA GLN A 53 0.93 1.52 -6.41
C GLN A 53 1.37 0.96 -7.76
N THR A 54 1.29 1.76 -8.83
CA THR A 54 1.61 1.29 -10.18
C THR A 54 3.05 0.78 -10.30
N PRO A 55 4.09 1.56 -9.96
CA PRO A 55 5.46 1.05 -9.99
C PRO A 55 5.74 0.00 -8.91
N LEU A 56 5.10 0.06 -7.75
CA LEU A 56 5.22 -0.99 -6.72
C LEU A 56 4.79 -2.35 -7.28
N ASN A 57 3.67 -2.42 -7.99
CA ASN A 57 3.18 -3.65 -8.61
C ASN A 57 4.12 -4.21 -9.69
N LEU A 58 4.98 -3.38 -10.27
CA LEU A 58 5.97 -3.82 -11.27
C LEU A 58 7.28 -4.32 -10.64
N ALA A 59 7.56 -4.01 -9.38
CA ALA A 59 8.86 -4.24 -8.77
C ALA A 59 9.30 -5.72 -8.80
N ALA A 60 8.39 -6.63 -8.48
CA ALA A 60 8.67 -8.07 -8.48
C ALA A 60 8.97 -8.61 -9.88
N ASP A 61 8.16 -8.22 -10.88
CA ASP A 61 8.38 -8.64 -12.26
C ASP A 61 9.65 -8.02 -12.86
N LEU A 62 9.92 -6.75 -12.60
CA LEU A 62 11.17 -6.10 -13.01
C LEU A 62 12.39 -6.86 -12.47
N LYS A 63 12.38 -7.23 -11.18
CA LYS A 63 13.44 -8.03 -10.56
C LYS A 63 13.60 -9.39 -11.23
N LYS A 64 12.50 -10.08 -11.55
CA LYS A 64 12.49 -11.36 -12.26
C LYS A 64 13.15 -11.29 -13.64
N TYR A 65 13.02 -10.14 -14.31
CA TYR A 65 13.69 -9.87 -15.60
C TYR A 65 15.11 -9.29 -15.43
N GLY A 66 15.68 -9.34 -14.23
CA GLY A 66 17.08 -8.97 -13.98
C GLY A 66 17.31 -7.48 -13.73
N VAL A 67 16.25 -6.70 -13.51
CA VAL A 67 16.39 -5.29 -13.14
C VAL A 67 16.86 -5.20 -11.69
N ASN A 68 17.90 -4.40 -11.44
CA ASN A 68 18.36 -4.10 -10.10
C ASN A 68 17.40 -3.10 -9.44
N ILE A 69 16.61 -3.56 -8.45
CA ILE A 69 15.73 -2.68 -7.67
C ILE A 69 16.52 -2.04 -6.55
N LEU A 70 16.58 -0.72 -6.55
CA LEU A 70 17.24 0.10 -5.52
C LEU A 70 16.24 0.49 -4.43
N GLY A 71 16.74 0.70 -3.23
CA GLY A 71 15.93 1.04 -2.05
C GLY A 71 15.25 -0.18 -1.46
N THR A 72 13.94 -0.10 -1.23
CA THR A 72 13.17 -1.20 -0.64
C THR A 72 13.06 -2.38 -1.62
N THR A 73 13.42 -3.57 -1.16
CA THR A 73 13.37 -4.77 -2.01
C THR A 73 11.93 -5.21 -2.28
N PRO A 74 11.64 -5.88 -3.42
CA PRO A 74 10.31 -6.40 -3.69
C PRO A 74 9.76 -7.31 -2.58
N GLU A 75 10.61 -8.13 -1.95
CA GLU A 75 10.23 -9.00 -0.84
C GLU A 75 9.79 -8.20 0.40
N THR A 76 10.42 -7.06 0.64
CA THR A 76 10.03 -6.16 1.75
C THR A 76 8.76 -5.39 1.40
N ILE A 77 8.58 -5.02 0.13
CA ILE A 77 7.35 -4.42 -0.36
C ILE A 77 6.18 -5.40 -0.17
N ASP A 78 6.32 -6.66 -0.61
CA ASP A 78 5.32 -7.71 -0.44
C ASP A 78 4.99 -7.93 1.03
N MET A 79 6.00 -7.94 1.91
CA MET A 79 5.84 -8.08 3.36
C MET A 79 5.03 -6.92 3.97
N ALA A 80 5.18 -5.71 3.45
CA ALA A 80 4.45 -4.53 3.91
C ALA A 80 3.03 -4.46 3.35
N GLU A 81 2.82 -4.94 2.13
CA GLU A 81 1.55 -4.90 1.42
C GLU A 81 0.64 -6.09 1.79
N ASP A 82 1.23 -7.27 2.00
CA ASP A 82 0.50 -8.47 2.43
C ASP A 82 0.16 -8.39 3.91
N ARG A 83 -1.12 -8.52 4.20
CA ARG A 83 -1.68 -8.35 5.53
C ARG A 83 -1.21 -9.39 6.54
N ASP A 84 -1.13 -10.64 6.12
CA ASP A 84 -0.76 -11.74 6.99
C ASP A 84 0.73 -11.72 7.27
N LEU A 85 1.54 -11.40 6.25
CA LEU A 85 2.97 -11.19 6.40
C LEU A 85 3.28 -9.98 7.30
N PHE A 86 2.56 -8.87 7.09
CA PHE A 86 2.71 -7.67 7.91
C PHE A 86 2.34 -7.93 9.38
N ARG A 87 1.21 -8.62 9.62
CA ARG A 87 0.80 -8.99 10.98
C ARG A 87 1.84 -9.88 11.66
N ALA A 88 2.31 -10.92 10.97
CA ALA A 88 3.35 -11.80 11.50
C ALA A 88 4.64 -11.05 11.86
N MET A 89 4.99 -10.03 11.06
CA MET A 89 6.14 -9.17 11.34
C MET A 89 5.89 -8.28 12.57
N MET A 90 4.72 -7.66 12.70
CA MET A 90 4.37 -6.85 13.86
C MET A 90 4.38 -7.68 15.15
N ASP A 91 3.82 -8.89 15.10
CA ASP A 91 3.84 -9.83 16.23
C ASP A 91 5.29 -10.19 16.62
N LYS A 92 6.14 -10.49 15.65
CA LYS A 92 7.57 -10.78 15.89
C LYS A 92 8.32 -9.61 16.52
N LEU A 93 7.95 -8.39 16.16
CA LEU A 93 8.54 -7.14 16.68
C LEU A 93 7.88 -6.68 17.99
N ASN A 94 6.84 -7.36 18.46
CA ASN A 94 6.00 -6.95 19.59
C ASN A 94 5.41 -5.53 19.42
N ILE A 95 5.07 -5.16 18.19
CA ILE A 95 4.40 -3.90 17.87
C ILE A 95 2.89 -4.15 17.92
N PRO A 96 2.14 -3.45 18.78
CA PRO A 96 0.71 -3.66 18.90
C PRO A 96 -0.03 -3.23 17.63
N MET A 97 -0.98 -4.05 17.21
CA MET A 97 -1.92 -3.75 16.13
C MET A 97 -3.36 -3.77 16.67
N PRO A 98 -4.27 -2.98 16.09
CA PRO A 98 -5.68 -3.12 16.38
C PRO A 98 -6.17 -4.55 16.08
N GLU A 99 -7.07 -5.05 16.92
CA GLU A 99 -7.77 -6.30 16.62
C GLU A 99 -8.54 -6.16 15.31
N SER A 100 -8.47 -7.18 14.47
CA SER A 100 -9.08 -7.14 13.14
C SER A 100 -9.54 -8.52 12.68
N GLY A 101 -10.43 -8.52 11.69
CA GLY A 101 -10.87 -9.73 11.00
C GLY A 101 -11.34 -9.43 9.58
N MET A 102 -11.54 -10.48 8.80
CA MET A 102 -12.09 -10.39 7.43
C MET A 102 -13.37 -11.20 7.35
N ALA A 103 -14.40 -10.62 6.75
CA ALA A 103 -15.70 -11.25 6.55
C ALA A 103 -16.10 -11.22 5.08
N VAL A 104 -16.73 -12.28 4.60
CA VAL A 104 -17.30 -12.36 3.26
C VAL A 104 -18.84 -12.33 3.26
N ASN A 105 -19.44 -12.41 4.44
CA ASN A 105 -20.89 -12.36 4.63
C ASN A 105 -21.26 -11.63 5.93
N VAL A 106 -22.55 -11.37 6.10
CA VAL A 106 -23.09 -10.61 7.25
C VAL A 106 -22.83 -11.34 8.57
N GLU A 107 -23.03 -12.66 8.59
CA GLU A 107 -22.91 -13.49 9.79
C GLU A 107 -21.49 -13.45 10.34
N GLU A 108 -20.49 -13.65 9.47
CA GLU A 108 -19.07 -13.54 9.84
C GLU A 108 -18.72 -12.13 10.33
N ALA A 109 -19.26 -11.10 9.66
CA ALA A 109 -19.00 -9.71 10.03
C ALA A 109 -19.53 -9.40 11.45
N LEU A 110 -20.73 -9.84 11.77
CA LEU A 110 -21.31 -9.68 13.10
C LEU A 110 -20.51 -10.45 14.17
N GLU A 111 -20.09 -11.68 13.89
CA GLU A 111 -19.26 -12.46 14.82
C GLU A 111 -17.94 -11.75 15.12
N ILE A 112 -17.25 -11.27 14.08
CA ILE A 112 -15.98 -10.56 14.21
C ILE A 112 -16.18 -9.24 14.97
N ALA A 113 -17.18 -8.43 14.61
CA ALA A 113 -17.44 -7.15 15.25
C ALA A 113 -17.80 -7.30 16.73
N ASN A 114 -18.62 -8.29 17.07
CA ASN A 114 -18.98 -8.59 18.45
C ASN A 114 -17.78 -9.11 19.28
N LYS A 115 -16.85 -9.84 18.65
CA LYS A 115 -15.61 -10.28 19.29
C LYS A 115 -14.64 -9.13 19.56
N ILE A 116 -14.49 -8.22 18.58
CA ILE A 116 -13.62 -7.04 18.68
C ILE A 116 -14.22 -6.00 19.64
N GLY A 117 -15.54 -5.84 19.61
CA GLY A 117 -16.30 -4.82 20.33
C GLY A 117 -16.44 -3.51 19.51
N TYR A 118 -17.65 -2.99 19.48
CA TYR A 118 -17.98 -1.73 18.81
C TYR A 118 -17.39 -0.50 19.51
N PRO A 119 -17.11 0.58 18.76
CA PRO A 119 -17.23 0.70 17.33
C PRO A 119 -16.08 0.05 16.58
N VAL A 120 -16.37 -0.36 15.34
CA VAL A 120 -15.38 -0.93 14.41
C VAL A 120 -15.31 -0.10 13.14
N MET A 121 -14.14 -0.09 12.52
CA MET A 121 -13.95 0.45 11.18
C MET A 121 -14.14 -0.67 10.17
N VAL A 122 -14.99 -0.47 9.18
CA VAL A 122 -15.19 -1.41 8.08
C VAL A 122 -14.70 -0.82 6.77
N ARG A 123 -14.03 -1.64 5.96
CA ARG A 123 -13.50 -1.21 4.67
C ARG A 123 -13.45 -2.37 3.67
N PRO A 124 -13.77 -2.16 2.40
CA PRO A 124 -13.53 -3.15 1.37
C PRO A 124 -12.03 -3.36 1.16
N SER A 125 -11.62 -4.61 0.91
CA SER A 125 -10.19 -4.96 0.78
C SER A 125 -9.46 -4.29 -0.39
N TYR A 126 -10.20 -3.70 -1.35
CA TYR A 126 -9.63 -3.20 -2.61
C TYR A 126 -10.13 -1.81 -3.00
N VAL A 127 -10.32 -0.93 -2.05
CA VAL A 127 -10.75 0.45 -2.35
C VAL A 127 -9.62 1.43 -2.04
N LEU A 128 -9.22 2.20 -3.06
CA LEU A 128 -8.25 3.27 -2.93
C LEU A 128 -8.92 4.57 -2.42
N GLY A 129 -8.19 5.30 -1.56
CA GLY A 129 -8.59 6.65 -1.16
C GLY A 129 -9.74 6.72 -0.16
N GLY A 130 -9.91 5.72 0.71
CA GLY A 130 -10.89 5.76 1.80
C GLY A 130 -12.36 5.67 1.37
N ARG A 131 -12.64 5.41 0.10
CA ARG A 131 -14.02 5.24 -0.39
C ARG A 131 -14.63 3.96 0.19
N GLY A 132 -15.85 4.08 0.71
CA GLY A 132 -16.56 2.95 1.31
C GLY A 132 -16.04 2.52 2.67
N MET A 133 -15.20 3.31 3.33
CA MET A 133 -14.84 3.11 4.74
C MET A 133 -15.91 3.75 5.62
N GLU A 134 -16.30 3.05 6.68
CA GLU A 134 -17.32 3.53 7.61
C GLU A 134 -17.01 3.08 9.04
N VAL A 135 -17.32 3.93 10.01
CA VAL A 135 -17.30 3.57 11.43
C VAL A 135 -18.67 3.04 11.82
N VAL A 136 -18.72 1.78 12.20
CA VAL A 136 -19.95 1.05 12.54
C VAL A 136 -20.05 0.92 14.05
N HIS A 137 -21.21 1.24 14.59
CA HIS A 137 -21.42 1.35 16.04
C HIS A 137 -22.23 0.21 16.66
N ASP A 138 -22.92 -0.59 15.84
CA ASP A 138 -23.79 -1.69 16.30
C ASP A 138 -24.06 -2.71 15.18
N ASP A 139 -24.78 -3.78 15.53
CA ASP A 139 -25.11 -4.88 14.62
C ASP A 139 -26.04 -4.47 13.48
N GLU A 140 -26.91 -3.48 13.71
CA GLU A 140 -27.86 -3.00 12.68
C GLU A 140 -27.09 -2.25 11.58
N ALA A 141 -26.21 -1.32 11.99
CA ALA A 141 -25.34 -0.61 11.07
C ALA A 141 -24.39 -1.54 10.33
N MET A 142 -23.82 -2.56 11.00
CA MET A 142 -22.99 -3.59 10.36
C MET A 142 -23.75 -4.36 9.29
N SER A 143 -24.95 -4.82 9.61
CA SER A 143 -25.79 -5.56 8.67
C SER A 143 -26.16 -4.72 7.45
N PHE A 144 -26.48 -3.44 7.65
CA PHE A 144 -26.79 -2.50 6.60
C PHE A 144 -25.57 -2.26 5.68
N TYR A 145 -24.40 -2.00 6.26
CA TYR A 145 -23.16 -1.83 5.51
C TYR A 145 -22.82 -3.04 4.65
N MET A 146 -22.88 -4.23 5.25
CA MET A 146 -22.55 -5.49 4.56
C MET A 146 -23.49 -5.77 3.39
N GLN A 147 -24.80 -5.50 3.53
CA GLN A 147 -25.77 -5.67 2.45
C GLN A 147 -25.46 -4.77 1.24
N GLN A 148 -24.98 -3.56 1.48
CA GLN A 148 -24.58 -2.65 0.41
C GLN A 148 -23.23 -3.06 -0.21
N ALA A 149 -22.24 -3.39 0.62
CA ALA A 149 -20.89 -3.71 0.17
C ALA A 149 -20.83 -5.05 -0.57
N VAL A 150 -21.47 -6.10 -0.06
CA VAL A 150 -21.52 -7.44 -0.67
C VAL A 150 -22.32 -7.43 -1.98
N GLY A 151 -23.34 -6.59 -2.09
CA GLY A 151 -24.10 -6.40 -3.33
C GLY A 151 -23.25 -5.85 -4.49
N VAL A 152 -22.17 -5.12 -4.17
CA VAL A 152 -21.28 -4.51 -5.17
C VAL A 152 -20.09 -5.41 -5.50
N THR A 153 -19.60 -6.23 -4.56
CA THR A 153 -18.42 -7.08 -4.74
C THR A 153 -18.56 -8.40 -3.97
N PRO A 154 -19.35 -9.37 -4.49
CA PRO A 154 -19.69 -10.59 -3.74
C PRO A 154 -18.50 -11.47 -3.36
N ASP A 155 -17.41 -11.42 -4.11
CA ASP A 155 -16.22 -12.29 -3.93
C ASP A 155 -15.05 -11.60 -3.19
N ARG A 156 -15.28 -10.43 -2.59
CA ARG A 156 -14.21 -9.66 -1.95
C ARG A 156 -14.46 -9.48 -0.46
N PRO A 157 -13.51 -9.90 0.39
CA PRO A 157 -13.68 -9.78 1.83
C PRO A 157 -13.73 -8.30 2.28
N ILE A 158 -14.54 -8.05 3.29
CA ILE A 158 -14.60 -6.79 4.03
C ILE A 158 -13.68 -6.92 5.22
N LEU A 159 -12.86 -5.91 5.42
CA LEU A 159 -12.02 -5.80 6.59
C LEU A 159 -12.76 -5.09 7.71
N ILE A 160 -12.62 -5.62 8.91
CA ILE A 160 -13.21 -5.09 10.14
C ILE A 160 -12.08 -4.91 11.14
N ASP A 161 -11.82 -3.66 11.51
CA ASP A 161 -10.77 -3.31 12.47
C ASP A 161 -11.38 -2.64 13.69
N ARG A 162 -10.79 -2.82 14.88
CA ARG A 162 -11.15 -2.03 16.06
C ARG A 162 -10.94 -0.54 15.76
N PHE A 163 -11.96 0.28 15.97
CA PHE A 163 -11.82 1.73 15.86
C PHE A 163 -11.21 2.32 17.13
N LEU A 164 -10.12 3.06 16.97
CA LEU A 164 -9.42 3.71 18.07
C LEU A 164 -9.97 5.11 18.30
N HIS A 165 -10.79 5.26 19.33
CA HIS A 165 -11.29 6.58 19.74
C HIS A 165 -10.17 7.47 20.29
N HIS A 166 -10.21 8.76 19.96
CA HIS A 166 -9.29 9.77 20.48
C HIS A 166 -7.80 9.46 20.24
N ALA A 167 -7.50 8.62 19.23
CA ALA A 167 -6.13 8.39 18.83
C ALA A 167 -5.56 9.63 18.13
N THR A 168 -4.30 9.92 18.38
CA THR A 168 -3.54 10.91 17.62
C THR A 168 -2.85 10.20 16.47
N GLU A 169 -3.14 10.62 15.23
CA GLU A 169 -2.44 10.13 14.06
C GLU A 169 -1.02 10.71 14.01
N CYS A 170 -0.07 9.86 13.72
CA CYS A 170 1.32 10.24 13.52
C CYS A 170 1.87 9.50 12.31
N GLU A 171 2.67 10.19 11.52
CA GLU A 171 3.41 9.61 10.41
C GLU A 171 4.92 9.85 10.60
N ALA A 172 5.72 8.92 10.13
CA ALA A 172 7.17 9.04 10.13
C ALA A 172 7.74 8.39 8.87
N ASP A 173 8.50 9.18 8.12
CA ASP A 173 9.31 8.67 7.03
C ASP A 173 10.69 8.25 7.54
N ALA A 174 11.23 7.17 7.01
CA ALA A 174 12.54 6.66 7.38
C ALA A 174 13.38 6.33 6.15
N ILE A 175 14.67 6.61 6.26
CA ILE A 175 15.67 6.19 5.28
C ILE A 175 16.65 5.24 5.97
N SER A 176 16.98 4.12 5.33
CA SER A 176 17.94 3.15 5.84
C SER A 176 19.04 2.86 4.83
N ASP A 177 20.26 2.72 5.32
CA ASP A 177 21.41 2.21 4.55
C ASP A 177 21.62 0.69 4.74
N GLY A 178 20.70 0.01 5.45
CA GLY A 178 20.76 -1.40 5.78
C GLY A 178 21.35 -1.70 7.16
N GLU A 179 22.04 -0.76 7.78
CA GLU A 179 22.61 -0.86 9.14
C GLU A 179 21.99 0.17 10.09
N ASN A 180 21.81 1.40 9.60
CA ASN A 180 21.28 2.51 10.35
C ASN A 180 19.95 2.97 9.77
N VAL A 181 19.11 3.55 10.61
CA VAL A 181 17.84 4.17 10.22
C VAL A 181 17.86 5.64 10.63
N PHE A 182 17.50 6.51 9.71
CA PHE A 182 17.34 7.93 9.95
C PHE A 182 15.87 8.32 9.79
N VAL A 183 15.28 8.87 10.85
CA VAL A 183 13.93 9.42 10.88
C VAL A 183 14.06 10.93 11.07
N PRO A 184 13.83 11.74 10.03
CA PRO A 184 14.04 13.21 10.12
C PRO A 184 13.03 13.91 11.01
N ALA A 185 11.79 13.44 11.02
CA ALA A 185 10.70 14.01 11.79
C ALA A 185 9.57 13.01 12.00
N VAL A 186 8.73 13.28 12.99
CA VAL A 186 7.41 12.66 13.16
C VAL A 186 6.39 13.77 12.93
N MET A 187 5.43 13.52 12.06
CA MET A 187 4.37 14.44 11.64
C MET A 187 3.06 14.11 12.32
#